data_3c48f919abdc4262771be305bb55facd
#
_entry.id   3c48f919abdc4262771be305bb55facd
#
_cell.length_a   1.000
_cell.length_b   1.000
_cell.length_c   1.000
_cell.angle_alpha   90.00
_cell.angle_beta   90.00
_cell.angle_gamma   90.00
#
_symmetry.space_group_name_H-M   'P 1'
#
loop_
_entity.id
_entity.type
_entity.pdbx_description
1 polymer ?
#
loop_
_entity_poly.entity_id
_entity_poly.type
_entity_poly.pdbx_seq_one_letter_code
_entity_poly.pdbx_strand_id
1 'polypeptide(L)'
;MVYEKIPIVDTARRCGLVLDSRTLRRREVEASCPFCGDHGRGKYHLSLNTATDQFRCNLCGAHGNSVTLYAMLNGVSNKQAYQELARGTNVYPLPKQPTPQNTEAERQPVSLEERHAAYSTLLSHLTLLDKHRENLLERGLSEDRIQRNEYRSMPETEQGRRLLASLLRSCGFDLLGVPGFRTYYGDWTLSGPNGFLIPVRDKNGLIQGLKIRLDDTDDPSRKYRWLSSRDMTNGTRS
;
A
#
# COMPACT_ATOMS: atom_id res chain seq x y z
N MET A 1 -25.72 -15.60 -22.09
CA MET A 1 -25.82 -14.14 -21.86
C MET A 1 -24.56 -13.50 -22.43
N VAL A 2 -24.69 -12.66 -23.44
CA VAL A 2 -23.55 -11.89 -23.97
C VAL A 2 -23.36 -10.72 -23.00
N TYR A 3 -22.27 -10.73 -22.25
CA TYR A 3 -21.92 -9.60 -21.41
C TYR A 3 -21.47 -8.44 -22.29
N GLU A 4 -22.11 -7.31 -22.16
CA GLU A 4 -21.74 -6.09 -22.87
C GLU A 4 -20.34 -5.65 -22.42
N LYS A 5 -19.47 -5.38 -23.39
CA LYS A 5 -18.09 -4.97 -23.12
C LYS A 5 -18.10 -3.55 -22.57
N ILE A 6 -17.55 -3.36 -21.38
CA ILE A 6 -17.48 -2.06 -20.70
C ILE A 6 -16.08 -1.51 -20.86
N PRO A 7 -15.87 -0.40 -21.63
CA PRO A 7 -14.55 0.15 -21.88
C PRO A 7 -13.88 0.64 -20.59
N ILE A 8 -12.60 0.29 -20.42
CA ILE A 8 -11.83 0.63 -19.22
C ILE A 8 -11.64 2.14 -19.06
N VAL A 9 -11.42 2.86 -20.14
CA VAL A 9 -11.22 4.33 -20.12
C VAL A 9 -12.51 5.05 -19.71
N ASP A 10 -13.67 4.57 -20.16
CA ASP A 10 -14.95 5.16 -19.78
C ASP A 10 -15.25 4.89 -18.30
N THR A 11 -14.93 3.69 -17.83
CA THR A 11 -15.04 3.36 -16.40
C THR A 11 -14.09 4.26 -15.58
N ALA A 12 -12.85 4.42 -16.01
CA ALA A 12 -11.90 5.29 -15.34
C ALA A 12 -12.38 6.75 -15.28
N ARG A 13 -12.94 7.27 -16.38
CA ARG A 13 -13.55 8.62 -16.41
C ARG A 13 -14.76 8.72 -15.50
N ARG A 14 -15.65 7.74 -15.52
CA ARG A 14 -16.82 7.67 -14.62
C ARG A 14 -16.41 7.65 -13.15
N CYS A 15 -15.30 7.00 -12.85
CA CYS A 15 -14.72 6.99 -11.51
C CYS A 15 -13.87 8.23 -11.18
N GLY A 16 -13.80 9.23 -12.06
CA GLY A 16 -13.08 10.48 -11.83
C GLY A 16 -11.55 10.35 -11.81
N LEU A 17 -11.00 9.30 -12.43
CA LEU A 17 -9.55 9.15 -12.53
C LEU A 17 -8.94 10.23 -13.43
N VAL A 18 -7.80 10.77 -13.01
CA VAL A 18 -7.02 11.71 -13.80
C VAL A 18 -6.22 10.94 -14.84
N LEU A 19 -6.57 11.13 -16.12
CA LEU A 19 -5.90 10.51 -17.26
C LEU A 19 -4.83 11.45 -17.83
N ASP A 20 -3.70 10.87 -18.29
CA ASP A 20 -2.71 11.63 -19.05
C ASP A 20 -3.25 11.91 -20.45
N SER A 21 -3.55 13.18 -20.72
CA SER A 21 -4.10 13.64 -22.00
C SER A 21 -3.23 13.29 -23.21
N ARG A 22 -1.91 13.11 -23.02
CA ARG A 22 -0.95 12.75 -24.09
C ARG A 22 -1.08 11.29 -24.54
N THR A 23 -1.70 10.44 -23.72
CA THR A 23 -1.83 9.00 -23.97
C THR A 23 -3.22 8.56 -24.39
N LEU A 24 -4.23 9.44 -24.38
CA LEU A 24 -5.65 9.12 -24.63
C LEU A 24 -5.92 8.43 -25.98
N ARG A 25 -5.05 8.60 -26.97
CA ARG A 25 -5.16 7.98 -28.30
C ARG A 25 -4.32 6.70 -28.44
N ARG A 26 -3.62 6.30 -27.39
CA ARG A 26 -2.78 5.11 -27.39
C ARG A 26 -3.56 3.88 -26.96
N ARG A 27 -3.01 2.70 -27.23
CA ARG A 27 -3.54 1.44 -26.74
C ARG A 27 -3.46 1.35 -25.19
N GLU A 28 -2.39 1.92 -24.64
CA GLU A 28 -2.18 2.05 -23.20
C GLU A 28 -2.40 3.52 -22.82
N VAL A 29 -3.48 3.77 -22.07
CA VAL A 29 -3.77 5.09 -21.51
C VAL A 29 -3.25 5.13 -20.09
N GLU A 30 -2.44 6.13 -19.81
CA GLU A 30 -1.86 6.30 -18.48
C GLU A 30 -2.79 7.14 -17.58
N ALA A 31 -2.87 6.78 -16.32
CA ALA A 31 -3.70 7.45 -15.33
C ALA A 31 -3.00 7.54 -13.96
N SER A 32 -3.42 8.50 -13.16
CA SER A 32 -3.05 8.52 -11.74
C SER A 32 -3.68 7.32 -11.05
N CYS A 33 -2.89 6.57 -10.29
CA CYS A 33 -3.40 5.41 -9.60
C CYS A 33 -4.14 5.82 -8.31
N PRO A 34 -5.44 5.50 -8.18
CA PRO A 34 -6.20 5.85 -6.98
C PRO A 34 -5.83 4.97 -5.77
N PHE A 35 -5.05 3.91 -6.01
CA PHE A 35 -4.77 2.87 -5.02
C PHE A 35 -3.44 3.05 -4.29
N CYS A 36 -2.45 3.67 -4.90
CA CYS A 36 -1.14 3.86 -4.28
C CYS A 36 -0.94 5.23 -3.62
N GLY A 37 -1.91 6.13 -3.71
CA GLY A 37 -1.82 7.45 -3.08
C GLY A 37 -0.76 8.38 -3.68
N ASP A 38 -0.10 7.98 -4.78
CA ASP A 38 0.88 8.81 -5.48
C ASP A 38 0.18 9.77 -6.45
N HIS A 39 -0.35 10.84 -5.89
CA HIS A 39 -1.09 11.88 -6.62
C HIS A 39 -0.19 13.05 -7.07
N GLY A 40 1.13 12.86 -7.11
CA GLY A 40 2.05 13.89 -7.61
C GLY A 40 1.72 14.28 -9.05
N ARG A 41 1.73 15.60 -9.36
CA ARG A 41 1.51 16.10 -10.72
C ARG A 41 2.45 15.39 -11.70
N GLY A 42 1.88 14.76 -12.74
CA GLY A 42 2.65 14.11 -13.81
C GLY A 42 3.13 12.68 -13.50
N LYS A 43 2.67 12.06 -12.41
CA LYS A 43 2.96 10.67 -12.09
C LYS A 43 1.77 9.80 -12.43
N TYR A 44 1.86 9.08 -13.55
CA TYR A 44 0.82 8.20 -14.07
C TYR A 44 1.34 6.76 -14.04
N HIS A 45 1.02 6.03 -12.96
CA HIS A 45 1.49 4.66 -12.74
C HIS A 45 0.45 3.59 -13.06
N LEU A 46 -0.78 4.02 -13.36
CA LEU A 46 -1.87 3.14 -13.75
C LEU A 46 -1.96 3.09 -15.26
N SER A 47 -1.69 1.92 -15.85
CA SER A 47 -1.91 1.67 -17.27
C SER A 47 -3.30 1.08 -17.48
N LEU A 48 -4.04 1.65 -18.44
CA LEU A 48 -5.37 1.22 -18.87
C LEU A 48 -5.25 0.71 -20.30
N ASN A 49 -5.34 -0.60 -20.51
CA ASN A 49 -5.27 -1.21 -21.83
C ASN A 49 -6.64 -1.18 -22.52
N THR A 50 -6.77 -0.38 -23.57
CA THR A 50 -8.03 -0.19 -24.30
C THR A 50 -8.43 -1.37 -25.17
N ALA A 51 -7.52 -2.27 -25.50
CA ALA A 51 -7.81 -3.46 -26.31
C ALA A 51 -8.37 -4.61 -25.45
N THR A 52 -7.90 -4.74 -24.21
CA THR A 52 -8.30 -5.82 -23.30
C THR A 52 -9.24 -5.36 -22.20
N ASP A 53 -9.46 -4.04 -22.05
CA ASP A 53 -10.22 -3.41 -20.96
C ASP A 53 -9.70 -3.80 -19.57
N GLN A 54 -8.40 -3.91 -19.45
CA GLN A 54 -7.71 -4.23 -18.22
C GLN A 54 -6.90 -3.02 -17.72
N PHE A 55 -6.72 -2.96 -16.42
CA PHE A 55 -5.81 -2.00 -15.79
C PHE A 55 -4.73 -2.70 -14.99
N ARG A 56 -3.57 -2.05 -14.88
CA ARG A 56 -2.48 -2.47 -14.00
C ARG A 56 -1.72 -1.24 -13.50
N CYS A 57 -1.48 -1.19 -12.21
CA CYS A 57 -0.57 -0.21 -11.62
C CYS A 57 0.83 -0.82 -11.46
N ASN A 58 1.83 -0.18 -12.05
CA ASN A 58 3.22 -0.64 -11.97
C ASN A 58 3.86 -0.36 -10.61
N LEU A 59 3.24 0.48 -9.78
CA LEU A 59 3.77 0.84 -8.46
C LEU A 59 3.21 -0.03 -7.34
N CYS A 60 1.87 -0.21 -7.28
CA CYS A 60 1.21 -0.95 -6.20
C CYS A 60 0.70 -2.34 -6.63
N GLY A 61 0.83 -2.69 -7.91
CA GLY A 61 0.39 -3.99 -8.44
C GLY A 61 -1.14 -4.16 -8.56
N ALA A 62 -1.94 -3.13 -8.25
CA ALA A 62 -3.40 -3.19 -8.45
C ALA A 62 -3.72 -3.49 -9.91
N HIS A 63 -4.57 -4.47 -10.16
CA HIS A 63 -4.94 -4.90 -11.51
C HIS A 63 -6.35 -5.46 -11.57
N GLY A 64 -6.90 -5.52 -12.77
CA GLY A 64 -8.24 -6.07 -13.01
C GLY A 64 -8.83 -5.57 -14.32
N ASN A 65 -10.14 -5.72 -14.47
CA ASN A 65 -10.90 -5.21 -15.61
C ASN A 65 -11.77 -3.99 -15.20
N SER A 66 -12.56 -3.47 -16.12
CA SER A 66 -13.44 -2.32 -15.90
C SER A 66 -14.39 -2.50 -14.71
N VAL A 67 -14.98 -3.68 -14.58
CA VAL A 67 -15.88 -4.00 -13.45
C VAL A 67 -15.12 -4.04 -12.13
N THR A 68 -13.95 -4.67 -12.13
CA THR A 68 -13.08 -4.73 -10.95
C THR A 68 -12.64 -3.33 -10.53
N LEU A 69 -12.24 -2.47 -11.50
CA LEU A 69 -11.86 -1.09 -11.22
C LEU A 69 -12.99 -0.33 -10.51
N TYR A 70 -14.20 -0.43 -11.06
CA TYR A 70 -15.38 0.22 -10.50
C TYR A 70 -15.71 -0.33 -9.10
N ALA A 71 -15.72 -1.66 -8.95
CA ALA A 71 -15.99 -2.33 -7.68
C ALA A 71 -15.02 -1.91 -6.58
N MET A 72 -13.73 -1.89 -6.92
CA MET A 72 -12.66 -1.49 -5.99
C MET A 72 -12.78 -0.02 -5.56
N LEU A 73 -13.18 0.87 -6.47
CA LEU A 73 -13.29 2.30 -6.19
C LEU A 73 -14.54 2.67 -5.40
N ASN A 74 -15.61 1.93 -5.60
CA ASN A 74 -16.91 2.22 -4.96
C ASN A 74 -17.22 1.32 -3.76
N GLY A 75 -16.33 0.37 -3.43
CA GLY A 75 -16.50 -0.55 -2.29
C GLY A 75 -17.70 -1.52 -2.46
N VAL A 76 -18.02 -1.87 -3.72
CA VAL A 76 -19.14 -2.75 -4.05
C VAL A 76 -18.66 -4.09 -4.61
N SER A 77 -19.54 -5.09 -4.63
CA SER A 77 -19.24 -6.38 -5.28
C SER A 77 -19.15 -6.23 -6.80
N ASN A 78 -18.37 -7.11 -7.48
CA ASN A 78 -18.29 -7.12 -8.94
C ASN A 78 -19.67 -7.28 -9.60
N LYS A 79 -20.60 -8.00 -8.98
CA LYS A 79 -21.98 -8.15 -9.47
C LYS A 79 -22.71 -6.81 -9.45
N GLN A 80 -22.62 -6.10 -8.36
CA GLN A 80 -23.18 -4.75 -8.21
C GLN A 80 -22.53 -3.76 -9.18
N ALA A 81 -21.20 -3.74 -9.23
CA ALA A 81 -20.43 -2.90 -10.15
C ALA A 81 -20.87 -3.10 -11.62
N TYR A 82 -21.03 -4.36 -12.05
CA TYR A 82 -21.51 -4.67 -13.39
C TYR A 82 -22.93 -4.14 -13.63
N GLN A 83 -23.85 -4.32 -12.68
CA GLN A 83 -25.21 -3.83 -12.80
C GLN A 83 -25.28 -2.30 -12.89
N GLU A 84 -24.48 -1.59 -12.13
CA GLU A 84 -24.41 -0.13 -12.13
C GLU A 84 -23.79 0.41 -13.43
N LEU A 85 -22.73 -0.23 -13.90
CA LEU A 85 -22.07 0.13 -15.17
C LEU A 85 -22.96 -0.14 -16.38
N ALA A 86 -23.67 -1.28 -16.41
CA ALA A 86 -24.58 -1.68 -17.50
C ALA A 86 -25.84 -0.82 -17.58
N ARG A 87 -26.35 -0.32 -16.45
CA ARG A 87 -27.55 0.53 -16.42
C ARG A 87 -27.29 1.98 -16.85
N GLY A 88 -26.06 2.37 -17.10
CA GLY A 88 -25.73 3.75 -17.46
C GLY A 88 -26.06 4.79 -16.39
N THR A 89 -26.42 4.36 -15.20
CA THR A 89 -26.88 5.22 -14.12
C THR A 89 -25.74 6.03 -13.55
N ASN A 90 -25.92 7.32 -13.68
CA ASN A 90 -25.31 8.45 -12.99
C ASN A 90 -24.00 8.18 -12.23
N VAL A 91 -23.03 8.94 -12.68
CA VAL A 91 -21.89 9.38 -11.90
C VAL A 91 -22.36 9.67 -10.47
N TYR A 92 -22.14 8.71 -9.56
CA TYR A 92 -21.86 9.14 -8.23
C TYR A 92 -20.52 9.86 -8.35
N PRO A 93 -20.47 11.17 -8.02
CA PRO A 93 -19.18 11.74 -7.74
C PRO A 93 -18.58 10.76 -6.72
N LEU A 94 -17.38 10.23 -7.01
CA LEU A 94 -16.55 9.62 -5.97
C LEU A 94 -16.85 10.47 -4.73
N PRO A 95 -17.24 9.88 -3.58
CA PRO A 95 -17.09 10.64 -2.37
C PRO A 95 -15.68 11.15 -2.52
N LYS A 96 -15.55 12.50 -2.70
CA LYS A 96 -14.23 13.14 -2.83
C LYS A 96 -13.46 12.46 -1.74
N GLN A 97 -12.55 11.50 -2.14
CA GLN A 97 -11.63 10.98 -1.16
C GLN A 97 -11.19 12.25 -0.51
N PRO A 98 -11.34 12.43 0.80
CA PRO A 98 -10.91 13.67 1.37
C PRO A 98 -9.55 13.82 0.76
N THR A 99 -9.45 14.77 -0.19
CA THR A 99 -8.16 15.23 -0.73
C THR A 99 -7.36 15.22 0.52
N PRO A 100 -6.23 14.44 0.66
CA PRO A 100 -5.51 14.52 1.89
C PRO A 100 -5.53 16.01 2.14
N GLN A 101 -6.39 16.43 3.07
CA GLN A 101 -6.34 17.79 3.52
C GLN A 101 -4.95 17.81 4.07
N ASN A 102 -4.04 18.21 3.20
CA ASN A 102 -2.77 18.74 3.54
C ASN A 102 -3.06 20.00 4.38
N THR A 103 -3.74 19.80 5.50
CA THR A 103 -3.37 20.51 6.68
C THR A 103 -1.98 19.99 6.95
N GLU A 104 -1.00 20.77 6.51
CA GLU A 104 0.41 20.65 6.75
C GLU A 104 0.80 20.72 8.24
N ALA A 105 0.00 20.25 9.12
CA ALA A 105 0.47 19.59 10.31
C ALA A 105 0.96 18.22 9.83
N GLU A 106 2.26 18.09 9.47
CA GLU A 106 2.92 16.80 9.40
C GLU A 106 2.42 16.00 10.60
N ARG A 107 1.62 14.93 10.36
CA ARG A 107 1.08 14.15 11.48
C ARG A 107 2.27 13.64 12.26
N GLN A 108 2.41 14.16 13.46
CA GLN A 108 3.49 13.76 14.36
C GLN A 108 3.28 12.29 14.67
N PRO A 109 4.35 11.48 14.65
CA PRO A 109 4.27 10.12 15.13
C PRO A 109 3.73 10.08 16.57
N VAL A 110 3.00 9.02 16.89
CA VAL A 110 2.61 8.73 18.30
C VAL A 110 3.83 8.65 19.22
N SER A 111 3.63 8.64 20.52
CA SER A 111 4.71 8.56 21.51
C SER A 111 5.67 7.40 21.22
N LEU A 112 6.88 7.47 21.76
CA LEU A 112 7.88 6.40 21.58
C LEU A 112 7.37 5.09 22.20
N GLU A 113 6.70 5.16 23.34
CA GLU A 113 6.13 4.03 24.06
C GLU A 113 5.04 3.34 23.23
N GLU A 114 4.12 4.12 22.65
CA GLU A 114 3.07 3.59 21.78
C GLU A 114 3.66 2.96 20.51
N ARG A 115 4.65 3.59 19.88
CA ARG A 115 5.36 3.01 18.73
C ARG A 115 6.06 1.71 19.10
N HIS A 116 6.78 1.70 20.23
CA HIS A 116 7.45 0.50 20.72
C HIS A 116 6.47 -0.63 20.93
N ALA A 117 5.35 -0.39 21.62
CA ALA A 117 4.33 -1.41 21.87
C ALA A 117 3.72 -1.94 20.56
N ALA A 118 3.36 -1.06 19.62
CA ALA A 118 2.81 -1.45 18.34
C ALA A 118 3.83 -2.26 17.50
N TYR A 119 5.09 -1.82 17.42
CA TYR A 119 6.11 -2.53 16.66
C TYR A 119 6.56 -3.85 17.33
N SER A 120 6.63 -3.92 18.64
CA SER A 120 6.93 -5.17 19.33
C SER A 120 5.85 -6.21 19.07
N THR A 121 4.57 -5.80 19.14
CA THR A 121 3.45 -6.68 18.79
C THR A 121 3.48 -7.07 17.32
N LEU A 122 3.73 -6.13 16.42
CA LEU A 122 3.92 -6.40 14.99
C LEU A 122 4.97 -7.49 14.76
N LEU A 123 6.16 -7.32 15.34
CA LEU A 123 7.29 -8.24 15.15
C LEU A 123 7.03 -9.63 15.77
N SER A 124 6.29 -9.71 16.87
CA SER A 124 5.94 -11.01 17.50
C SER A 124 5.02 -11.87 16.62
N HIS A 125 4.27 -11.25 15.72
CA HIS A 125 3.37 -11.94 14.78
C HIS A 125 3.99 -12.19 13.39
N LEU A 126 5.25 -11.84 13.21
CA LEU A 126 5.99 -12.07 11.98
C LEU A 126 7.06 -13.14 12.16
N THR A 127 7.35 -13.86 11.09
CA THR A 127 8.46 -14.81 11.01
C THR A 127 9.59 -14.25 10.16
N LEU A 128 10.77 -14.80 10.29
CA LEU A 128 11.88 -14.53 9.39
C LEU A 128 11.95 -15.65 8.36
N LEU A 129 11.79 -15.32 7.07
CA LEU A 129 11.89 -16.29 5.97
C LEU A 129 13.32 -16.80 5.83
N ASP A 130 13.49 -18.05 5.40
CA ASP A 130 14.81 -18.67 5.26
C ASP A 130 15.76 -17.87 4.36
N LYS A 131 15.28 -17.35 3.24
CA LYS A 131 16.07 -16.48 2.35
C LYS A 131 16.68 -15.27 3.07
N HIS A 132 15.96 -14.69 4.02
CA HIS A 132 16.44 -13.53 4.79
C HIS A 132 17.37 -13.97 5.92
N ARG A 133 17.07 -15.10 6.56
CA ARG A 133 17.92 -15.70 7.58
C ARG A 133 19.28 -16.09 7.02
N GLU A 134 19.32 -16.80 5.89
CA GLU A 134 20.55 -17.17 5.18
C GLU A 134 21.37 -15.93 4.81
N ASN A 135 20.74 -14.90 4.28
CA ASN A 135 21.41 -13.65 3.96
C ASN A 135 22.04 -12.97 5.20
N LEU A 136 21.42 -13.06 6.37
CA LEU A 136 21.98 -12.53 7.61
C LEU A 136 23.15 -13.36 8.11
N LEU A 137 23.09 -14.70 7.99
CA LEU A 137 24.17 -15.62 8.33
C LEU A 137 25.39 -15.42 7.43
N GLU A 138 25.22 -15.29 6.13
CA GLU A 138 26.26 -14.99 5.15
C GLU A 138 27.00 -13.67 5.47
N ARG A 139 26.31 -12.74 6.13
CA ARG A 139 26.88 -11.47 6.60
C ARG A 139 27.61 -11.58 7.95
N GLY A 140 27.71 -12.80 8.49
CA GLY A 140 28.43 -13.06 9.73
C GLY A 140 27.62 -12.81 11.01
N LEU A 141 26.27 -12.69 10.91
CA LEU A 141 25.45 -12.67 12.11
C LEU A 141 25.23 -14.11 12.63
N SER A 142 25.37 -14.30 13.94
CA SER A 142 24.98 -15.57 14.56
C SER A 142 23.47 -15.67 14.75
N GLU A 143 22.94 -16.88 14.86
CA GLU A 143 21.53 -17.13 15.14
C GLU A 143 21.03 -16.36 16.36
N ASP A 144 21.80 -16.38 17.46
CA ASP A 144 21.48 -15.64 18.67
C ASP A 144 21.35 -14.12 18.42
N ARG A 145 22.19 -13.56 17.56
CA ARG A 145 22.09 -12.14 17.17
C ARG A 145 20.87 -11.88 16.32
N ILE A 146 20.56 -12.76 15.37
CA ILE A 146 19.37 -12.67 14.52
C ILE A 146 18.12 -12.67 15.40
N GLN A 147 18.03 -13.58 16.34
CA GLN A 147 16.90 -13.71 17.24
C GLN A 147 16.79 -12.52 18.20
N ARG A 148 17.88 -12.13 18.87
CA ARG A 148 17.89 -10.97 19.79
C ARG A 148 17.55 -9.64 19.11
N ASN A 149 17.93 -9.48 17.87
CA ASN A 149 17.65 -8.26 17.10
C ASN A 149 16.24 -8.26 16.50
N GLU A 150 15.48 -9.36 16.64
CA GLU A 150 14.10 -9.50 16.19
C GLU A 150 13.90 -9.15 14.72
N TYR A 151 14.84 -9.57 13.84
CA TYR A 151 14.64 -9.43 12.41
C TYR A 151 13.43 -10.25 11.95
N ARG A 152 12.57 -9.68 11.13
CA ARG A 152 11.34 -10.33 10.63
C ARG A 152 11.12 -9.97 9.17
N SER A 153 10.50 -10.87 8.43
CA SER A 153 10.17 -10.63 7.03
C SER A 153 8.88 -9.83 6.89
N MET A 154 8.86 -8.91 5.94
CA MET A 154 7.63 -8.23 5.54
C MET A 154 6.65 -9.24 4.93
N PRO A 155 5.34 -9.14 5.21
CA PRO A 155 4.35 -9.92 4.46
C PRO A 155 4.41 -9.58 2.98
N GLU A 156 4.57 -10.59 2.13
CA GLU A 156 4.73 -10.39 0.69
C GLU A 156 3.43 -9.97 0.00
N THR A 157 2.28 -10.37 0.57
CA THR A 157 0.96 -10.08 0.00
C THR A 157 0.24 -8.95 0.72
N GLU A 158 -0.54 -8.16 -0.03
CA GLU A 158 -1.40 -7.11 0.54
C GLU A 158 -2.41 -7.70 1.55
N GLN A 159 -2.95 -8.89 1.27
CA GLN A 159 -3.85 -9.57 2.20
C GLN A 159 -3.16 -9.87 3.55
N GLY A 160 -1.94 -10.37 3.53
CA GLY A 160 -1.15 -10.60 4.76
C GLY A 160 -0.90 -9.32 5.54
N ARG A 161 -0.63 -8.22 4.84
CA ARG A 161 -0.43 -6.89 5.44
C ARG A 161 -1.70 -6.34 6.09
N ARG A 162 -2.87 -6.53 5.48
CA ARG A 162 -4.17 -6.16 6.04
C ARG A 162 -4.53 -7.01 7.26
N LEU A 163 -4.34 -8.33 7.16
CA LEU A 163 -4.58 -9.23 8.29
C LEU A 163 -3.74 -8.83 9.50
N LEU A 164 -2.47 -8.49 9.30
CA LEU A 164 -1.58 -8.05 10.35
C LEU A 164 -2.04 -6.73 10.97
N ALA A 165 -2.43 -5.74 10.17
CA ALA A 165 -2.97 -4.48 10.66
C ALA A 165 -4.29 -4.70 11.44
N SER A 166 -5.17 -5.57 10.93
CA SER A 166 -6.42 -5.95 11.62
C SER A 166 -6.15 -6.61 12.97
N LEU A 167 -5.14 -7.47 13.03
CA LEU A 167 -4.73 -8.14 14.26
C LEU A 167 -4.22 -7.14 15.29
N LEU A 168 -3.36 -6.17 14.91
CA LEU A 168 -2.91 -5.14 15.84
C LEU A 168 -4.09 -4.31 16.38
N ARG A 169 -5.05 -3.99 15.52
CA ARG A 169 -6.27 -3.29 15.95
C ARG A 169 -7.10 -4.11 16.94
N SER A 170 -7.22 -5.41 16.72
CA SER A 170 -7.90 -6.31 17.69
C SER A 170 -7.17 -6.43 19.02
N CYS A 171 -5.85 -6.20 19.03
CA CYS A 171 -5.05 -6.05 20.24
C CYS A 171 -5.20 -4.67 20.92
N GLY A 172 -6.04 -3.79 20.38
CA GLY A 172 -6.34 -2.48 20.99
C GLY A 172 -5.46 -1.33 20.49
N PHE A 173 -4.58 -1.54 19.49
CA PHE A 173 -3.75 -0.46 18.95
C PHE A 173 -4.54 0.46 18.02
N ASP A 174 -4.43 1.77 18.22
CA ASP A 174 -4.73 2.74 17.19
C ASP A 174 -3.51 2.87 16.28
N LEU A 175 -3.70 2.59 14.99
CA LEU A 175 -2.62 2.64 14.00
C LEU A 175 -2.42 4.05 13.41
N LEU A 176 -3.28 5.00 13.78
CA LEU A 176 -3.14 6.39 13.37
C LEU A 176 -1.92 7.01 14.07
N GLY A 177 -0.99 7.56 13.32
CA GLY A 177 0.26 8.10 13.86
C GLY A 177 1.37 7.07 14.05
N VAL A 178 1.14 5.78 13.77
CA VAL A 178 2.19 4.76 13.76
C VAL A 178 2.80 4.67 12.35
N PRO A 179 4.08 5.05 12.16
CA PRO A 179 4.71 5.03 10.85
C PRO A 179 4.68 3.64 10.20
N GLY A 180 4.41 3.62 8.89
CA GLY A 180 4.28 2.37 8.14
C GLY A 180 2.85 1.88 7.99
N PHE A 181 1.92 2.30 8.83
CA PHE A 181 0.51 1.97 8.67
C PHE A 181 -0.24 3.08 7.93
N ARG A 182 -1.21 2.66 7.13
CA ARG A 182 -2.09 3.55 6.36
C ARG A 182 -3.46 2.91 6.16
N THR A 183 -4.43 3.70 5.76
CA THR A 183 -5.69 3.15 5.26
C THR A 183 -5.66 2.95 3.75
N TYR A 184 -6.28 1.85 3.32
CA TYR A 184 -6.43 1.47 1.93
C TYR A 184 -7.84 0.90 1.74
N TYR A 185 -8.68 1.58 0.96
CA TYR A 185 -10.13 1.29 0.86
C TYR A 185 -10.88 1.23 2.20
N GLY A 186 -10.51 2.10 3.12
CA GLY A 186 -11.12 2.14 4.45
C GLY A 186 -10.51 1.16 5.46
N ASP A 187 -9.75 0.18 5.01
CA ASP A 187 -9.08 -0.80 5.87
C ASP A 187 -7.63 -0.40 6.18
N TRP A 188 -7.19 -0.69 7.37
CA TRP A 188 -5.79 -0.52 7.74
C TRP A 188 -4.91 -1.58 7.08
N THR A 189 -3.73 -1.17 6.63
CA THR A 189 -2.71 -2.04 6.04
C THR A 189 -1.30 -1.55 6.37
N LEU A 190 -0.33 -2.46 6.27
CA LEU A 190 1.09 -2.16 6.42
C LEU A 190 1.68 -1.80 5.06
N SER A 191 2.36 -0.67 4.97
CA SER A 191 3.04 -0.17 3.77
C SER A 191 4.48 -0.68 3.68
N GLY A 192 5.04 -0.56 2.51
CA GLY A 192 6.47 -0.80 2.28
C GLY A 192 6.75 -1.88 1.23
N PRO A 193 7.96 -1.90 0.68
CA PRO A 193 8.42 -2.93 -0.26
C PRO A 193 8.64 -4.28 0.44
N ASN A 194 8.84 -5.32 -0.36
CA ASN A 194 9.27 -6.63 0.15
C ASN A 194 10.71 -6.57 0.67
N GLY A 195 10.99 -7.39 1.66
CA GLY A 195 12.25 -7.42 2.35
C GLY A 195 12.11 -7.84 3.82
N PHE A 196 13.07 -7.50 4.63
CA PHE A 196 12.96 -7.77 6.06
C PHE A 196 13.11 -6.52 6.92
N LEU A 197 12.42 -6.53 8.04
CA LEU A 197 12.37 -5.47 9.03
C LEU A 197 13.58 -5.53 9.97
N ILE A 198 14.10 -4.36 10.25
CA ILE A 198 15.23 -4.13 11.16
C ILE A 198 14.73 -3.16 12.23
N PRO A 199 14.51 -3.60 13.47
CA PRO A 199 14.17 -2.72 14.56
C PRO A 199 15.30 -1.72 14.86
N VAL A 200 14.96 -0.45 14.92
CA VAL A 200 15.87 0.61 15.35
C VAL A 200 15.46 1.03 16.75
N ARG A 201 16.35 0.81 17.72
CA ARG A 201 16.09 1.05 19.13
C ARG A 201 16.78 2.28 19.64
N ASP A 202 16.21 2.92 20.62
CA ASP A 202 16.85 3.99 21.39
C ASP A 202 17.85 3.41 22.43
N LYS A 203 18.44 4.29 23.22
CA LYS A 203 19.36 3.90 24.31
C LYS A 203 18.74 3.06 25.41
N ASN A 204 17.42 3.10 25.56
CA ASN A 204 16.65 2.34 26.54
C ASN A 204 16.12 1.01 25.98
N GLY A 205 16.41 0.70 24.71
CA GLY A 205 15.96 -0.50 24.03
C GLY A 205 14.55 -0.38 23.40
N LEU A 206 13.91 0.79 23.47
CA LEU A 206 12.59 1.01 22.87
C LEU A 206 12.70 1.14 21.35
N ILE A 207 11.83 0.47 20.62
CA ILE A 207 11.79 0.54 19.15
C ILE A 207 11.21 1.89 18.74
N GLN A 208 12.07 2.76 18.24
CA GLN A 208 11.67 4.08 17.75
C GLN A 208 11.19 4.06 16.30
N GLY A 209 11.55 3.03 15.54
CA GLY A 209 11.14 2.84 14.16
C GLY A 209 11.66 1.53 13.59
N LEU A 210 11.20 1.21 12.40
CA LEU A 210 11.63 0.04 11.64
C LEU A 210 12.29 0.48 10.34
N LYS A 211 13.40 -0.16 9.97
CA LYS A 211 13.94 -0.08 8.61
C LYS A 211 13.58 -1.34 7.85
N ILE A 212 13.43 -1.22 6.55
CA ILE A 212 13.27 -2.35 5.64
C ILE A 212 14.57 -2.48 4.85
N ARG A 213 15.19 -3.67 4.89
CA ARG A 213 16.18 -4.04 3.90
C ARG A 213 15.45 -4.69 2.74
N LEU A 214 15.57 -4.08 1.57
CA LEU A 214 14.86 -4.51 0.37
C LEU A 214 15.45 -5.82 -0.16
N ASP A 215 14.58 -6.69 -0.70
CA ASP A 215 14.98 -7.92 -1.41
C ASP A 215 15.68 -7.54 -2.72
N ASP A 216 15.04 -6.71 -3.52
CA ASP A 216 15.53 -6.27 -4.81
C ASP A 216 15.69 -4.75 -4.84
N THR A 217 16.80 -4.29 -5.37
CA THR A 217 17.06 -2.89 -5.67
C THR A 217 18.16 -2.75 -6.72
N ASP A 218 17.88 -2.00 -7.76
CA ASP A 218 18.85 -1.65 -8.80
C ASP A 218 19.90 -0.66 -8.30
N ASP A 219 19.61 0.02 -7.19
CA ASP A 219 20.48 1.03 -6.58
C ASP A 219 20.95 0.56 -5.19
N PRO A 220 22.23 0.17 -5.03
CA PRO A 220 22.78 -0.25 -3.75
C PRO A 220 22.66 0.80 -2.64
N SER A 221 22.61 2.10 -2.98
CA SER A 221 22.46 3.20 -2.02
C SER A 221 21.05 3.23 -1.39
N ARG A 222 20.07 2.63 -2.04
CA ARG A 222 18.66 2.56 -1.61
C ARG A 222 18.28 1.25 -0.95
N LYS A 223 19.25 0.43 -0.62
CA LYS A 223 19.04 -0.91 -0.04
C LYS A 223 18.27 -0.92 1.28
N TYR A 224 18.29 0.17 2.00
CA TYR A 224 17.62 0.35 3.27
C TYR A 224 16.67 1.54 3.22
N ARG A 225 15.43 1.32 3.67
CA ARG A 225 14.42 2.39 3.79
C ARG A 225 13.78 2.36 5.16
N TRP A 226 13.37 3.52 5.65
CA TRP A 226 12.50 3.57 6.81
C TRP A 226 11.12 3.01 6.45
N LEU A 227 10.53 2.25 7.37
CA LEU A 227 9.12 1.88 7.29
C LEU A 227 8.31 3.16 7.54
N SER A 228 7.73 3.70 6.48
CA SER A 228 7.01 4.97 6.49
C SER A 228 5.78 4.85 5.61
N SER A 229 4.74 5.55 5.99
CA SER A 229 3.52 5.73 5.20
C SER A 229 3.25 7.20 4.88
N ARG A 230 4.32 8.02 4.92
CA ARG A 230 4.27 9.43 4.51
C ARG A 230 3.60 9.55 3.14
N ASP A 231 2.81 10.59 2.96
CA ASP A 231 2.09 10.91 1.72
C ASP A 231 1.00 9.88 1.33
N MET A 232 0.63 8.99 2.26
CA MET A 232 -0.45 8.01 2.09
C MET A 232 -1.65 8.37 2.97
N THR A 233 -2.85 7.89 2.60
CA THR A 233 -4.07 8.16 3.37
C THR A 233 -3.94 7.65 4.80
N ASN A 234 -4.13 8.52 5.79
CA ASN A 234 -3.89 8.26 7.21
C ASN A 234 -2.47 7.78 7.54
N GLY A 235 -1.53 8.01 6.64
CA GLY A 235 -0.14 7.63 6.83
C GLY A 235 0.64 8.63 7.69
N THR A 236 1.79 8.18 8.21
CA THR A 236 2.66 8.93 9.10
C THR A 236 4.12 8.75 8.66
N ARG A 237 4.89 9.82 8.81
CA ARG A 237 6.35 9.80 8.59
C ARG A 237 7.04 9.05 9.73
N SER A 238 8.10 8.27 9.38
CA SER A 238 9.01 7.68 10.37
C SER A 238 10.06 8.67 10.83
#